data_4127c655f90bc7d6f1831280a1f38df0
#
_entry.id   4127c655f90bc7d6f1831280a1f38df0
#
_cell.length_a   1.000
_cell.length_b   1.000
_cell.length_c   1.000
_cell.angle_alpha   90.00
_cell.angle_beta   90.00
_cell.angle_gamma   90.00
#
_symmetry.space_group_name_H-M   'P 1'
#
loop_
_entity.id
_entity.type
_entity.pdbx_description
1 polymer ?
#
loop_
_entity_poly.entity_id
_entity_poly.type
_entity_poly.pdbx_seq_one_letter_code
_entity_poly.pdbx_strand_id
1 'polypeptide(L)'
;MAVITAGELDLSVGALISVCAAVSAKVINNGEGTVLEAFAWVFGTGAVVGLANGILTTRFKVPSFVTTLGMWLIAQGTISIITRGAEIGGVTDDFRVFGRMNVAGTSIPIALVILIGVAAAGGILLYATTFGRRLYAVGSNPVAAALAGINVSRIKTIAFLMSSLSGALAAILLVGYAGVSSLTVGQGVYQARLLRFCWLVTRAFRR
;
A
#
# COMPACT_ATOMS: atom_id res chain seq x y z
N MET A 1 0.76 -7.47 5.00
CA MET A 1 1.05 -8.31 6.18
C MET A 1 0.62 -7.64 7.49
N ALA A 2 1.09 -6.44 7.86
CA ALA A 2 0.77 -5.80 9.15
C ALA A 2 -0.75 -5.71 9.46
N VAL A 3 -1.59 -5.38 8.48
CA VAL A 3 -3.06 -5.28 8.67
C VAL A 3 -3.66 -6.65 8.99
N ILE A 4 -3.25 -7.70 8.28
CA ILE A 4 -3.73 -9.07 8.52
C ILE A 4 -3.26 -9.56 9.90
N THR A 5 -2.02 -9.27 10.29
CA THR A 5 -1.50 -9.58 11.64
C THR A 5 -2.29 -8.85 12.74
N ALA A 6 -2.83 -7.65 12.47
CA ALA A 6 -3.71 -6.92 13.38
C ALA A 6 -5.15 -7.46 13.44
N GLY A 7 -5.47 -8.51 12.68
CA GLY A 7 -6.81 -9.10 12.60
C GLY A 7 -7.79 -8.31 11.71
N GLU A 8 -7.26 -7.45 10.81
CA GLU A 8 -8.06 -6.61 9.91
C GLU A 8 -7.84 -6.98 8.45
N LEU A 9 -8.74 -6.53 7.56
CA LEU A 9 -8.67 -6.71 6.11
C LEU A 9 -8.50 -5.37 5.41
N ASP A 10 -7.61 -5.29 4.43
CA ASP A 10 -7.40 -4.11 3.60
C ASP A 10 -7.56 -4.49 2.12
N LEU A 11 -8.72 -4.16 1.55
CA LEU A 11 -9.04 -4.36 0.14
C LEU A 11 -8.71 -3.14 -0.71
N SER A 12 -8.39 -2.00 -0.10
CA SER A 12 -8.15 -0.74 -0.82
C SER A 12 -6.76 -0.67 -1.47
N VAL A 13 -5.81 -1.51 -1.06
CA VAL A 13 -4.40 -1.45 -1.49
C VAL A 13 -4.25 -1.49 -3.01
N GLY A 14 -5.00 -2.34 -3.71
CA GLY A 14 -4.93 -2.44 -5.18
C GLY A 14 -5.36 -1.15 -5.88
N ALA A 15 -6.48 -0.56 -5.44
CA ALA A 15 -6.96 0.70 -5.99
C ALA A 15 -6.06 1.87 -5.59
N LEU A 16 -5.52 1.87 -4.37
CA LEU A 16 -4.55 2.85 -3.93
C LEU A 16 -3.29 2.85 -4.80
N ILE A 17 -2.77 1.68 -5.17
CA ILE A 17 -1.64 1.56 -6.09
C ILE A 17 -1.97 2.25 -7.41
N SER A 18 -3.18 2.06 -7.96
CA SER A 18 -3.60 2.68 -9.21
C SER A 18 -3.75 4.21 -9.07
N VAL A 19 -4.29 4.71 -7.95
CA VAL A 19 -4.36 6.17 -7.68
C VAL A 19 -2.95 6.76 -7.59
N CYS A 20 -2.08 6.15 -6.81
CA CYS A 20 -0.69 6.59 -6.65
C CYS A 20 0.07 6.55 -7.99
N ALA A 21 -0.19 5.54 -8.82
CA ALA A 21 0.37 5.45 -10.17
C ALA A 21 -0.13 6.60 -11.06
N ALA A 22 -1.42 6.92 -11.03
CA ALA A 22 -1.98 8.02 -11.79
C ALA A 22 -1.45 9.39 -11.31
N VAL A 23 -1.33 9.58 -9.99
CA VAL A 23 -0.78 10.80 -9.39
C VAL A 23 0.68 10.99 -9.80
N SER A 24 1.52 9.95 -9.68
CA SER A 24 2.94 10.04 -10.07
C SER A 24 3.10 10.33 -11.55
N ALA A 25 2.39 9.62 -12.42
CA ALA A 25 2.44 9.84 -13.86
C ALA A 25 1.98 11.25 -14.24
N LYS A 26 0.92 11.79 -13.60
CA LYS A 26 0.41 13.14 -13.86
C LYS A 26 1.39 14.22 -13.43
N VAL A 27 2.07 14.06 -12.29
CA VAL A 27 3.05 15.04 -11.78
C VAL A 27 4.27 15.10 -12.68
N ILE A 28 4.72 13.94 -13.23
CA ILE A 28 5.95 13.87 -14.02
C ILE A 28 5.68 14.00 -15.53
N ASN A 29 4.42 14.10 -15.93
CA ASN A 29 4.03 14.14 -17.33
C ASN A 29 4.82 15.20 -18.10
N ASN A 30 5.49 14.77 -19.16
CA ASN A 30 6.29 15.65 -20.06
C ASN A 30 7.37 16.52 -19.36
N GLY A 31 7.81 16.15 -18.15
CA GLY A 31 8.85 16.87 -17.40
C GLY A 31 8.36 18.14 -16.69
N GLU A 32 7.05 18.31 -16.51
CA GLU A 32 6.48 19.45 -15.79
C GLU A 32 6.79 19.44 -14.28
N GLY A 33 6.92 18.23 -13.67
CA GLY A 33 7.23 18.06 -12.26
C GLY A 33 8.53 17.33 -11.99
N THR A 34 9.02 17.48 -10.78
CA THR A 34 10.23 16.79 -10.31
C THR A 34 9.93 15.41 -9.74
N VAL A 35 10.92 14.52 -9.76
CA VAL A 35 10.82 13.20 -9.11
C VAL A 35 10.48 13.32 -7.62
N LEU A 36 11.06 14.33 -6.93
CA LEU A 36 10.80 14.56 -5.52
C LEU A 36 9.35 14.95 -5.24
N GLU A 37 8.77 15.82 -6.08
CA GLU A 37 7.35 16.20 -6.00
C GLU A 37 6.45 14.98 -6.19
N ALA A 38 6.75 14.13 -7.18
CA ALA A 38 5.97 12.91 -7.38
C ALA A 38 6.02 11.98 -6.15
N PHE A 39 7.18 11.81 -5.56
CA PHE A 39 7.32 11.04 -4.31
C PHE A 39 6.49 11.65 -3.18
N ALA A 40 6.58 12.97 -2.99
CA ALA A 40 5.82 13.68 -1.96
C ALA A 40 4.30 13.50 -2.13
N TRP A 41 3.78 13.67 -3.36
CA TRP A 41 2.37 13.47 -3.66
C TRP A 41 1.92 12.03 -3.49
N VAL A 42 2.71 11.05 -3.94
CA VAL A 42 2.38 9.62 -3.84
C VAL A 42 2.36 9.16 -2.38
N PHE A 43 3.39 9.48 -1.61
CA PHE A 43 3.41 9.13 -0.18
C PHE A 43 2.39 9.92 0.62
N GLY A 44 2.13 11.18 0.28
CA GLY A 44 1.04 11.98 0.86
C GLY A 44 -0.33 11.33 0.64
N THR A 45 -0.62 10.91 -0.59
CA THR A 45 -1.86 10.18 -0.93
C THR A 45 -1.95 8.87 -0.15
N GLY A 46 -0.87 8.08 -0.10
CA GLY A 46 -0.81 6.85 0.68
C GLY A 46 -1.05 7.08 2.17
N ALA A 47 -0.46 8.12 2.74
CA ALA A 47 -0.64 8.48 4.14
C ALA A 47 -2.09 8.90 4.45
N VAL A 48 -2.70 9.72 3.61
CA VAL A 48 -4.11 10.15 3.76
C VAL A 48 -5.05 8.95 3.73
N VAL A 49 -4.91 8.07 2.76
CA VAL A 49 -5.75 6.87 2.63
C VAL A 49 -5.54 5.91 3.81
N GLY A 50 -4.28 5.66 4.20
CA GLY A 50 -3.96 4.79 5.33
C GLY A 50 -4.49 5.32 6.66
N LEU A 51 -4.36 6.62 6.90
CA LEU A 51 -4.92 7.27 8.10
C LEU A 51 -6.45 7.25 8.09
N ALA A 52 -7.08 7.54 6.94
CA ALA A 52 -8.54 7.49 6.80
C ALA A 52 -9.08 6.10 7.12
N ASN A 53 -8.53 5.03 6.49
CA ASN A 53 -8.91 3.66 6.78
C ASN A 53 -8.69 3.29 8.26
N GLY A 54 -7.54 3.66 8.82
CA GLY A 54 -7.21 3.41 10.21
C GLY A 54 -8.15 4.11 11.18
N ILE A 55 -8.46 5.39 10.96
CA ILE A 55 -9.35 6.19 11.83
C ILE A 55 -10.79 5.69 11.70
N LEU A 56 -11.30 5.47 10.50
CA LEU A 56 -12.67 4.97 10.28
C LEU A 56 -12.87 3.60 10.96
N THR A 57 -11.90 2.71 10.84
CA THR A 57 -11.98 1.38 11.44
C THR A 57 -11.86 1.42 12.97
N THR A 58 -10.96 2.27 13.51
CA THR A 58 -10.65 2.20 14.95
C THR A 58 -11.46 3.17 15.80
N ARG A 59 -11.67 4.41 15.33
CA ARG A 59 -12.39 5.44 16.09
C ARG A 59 -13.90 5.40 15.84
N PHE A 60 -14.31 5.21 14.58
CA PHE A 60 -15.73 5.09 14.22
C PHE A 60 -16.24 3.66 14.32
N LYS A 61 -15.36 2.68 14.60
CA LYS A 61 -15.68 1.25 14.77
C LYS A 61 -16.40 0.64 13.55
N VAL A 62 -16.16 1.18 12.37
CA VAL A 62 -16.65 0.61 11.12
C VAL A 62 -15.85 -0.66 10.81
N PRO A 63 -16.46 -1.77 10.45
CA PRO A 63 -15.72 -2.97 10.06
C PRO A 63 -14.71 -2.67 8.95
N SER A 64 -13.47 -3.15 9.08
CA SER A 64 -12.38 -2.86 8.13
C SER A 64 -12.72 -3.24 6.70
N PHE A 65 -13.44 -4.35 6.52
CA PHE A 65 -13.93 -4.77 5.21
C PHE A 65 -14.79 -3.69 4.54
N VAL A 66 -15.75 -3.10 5.29
CA VAL A 66 -16.65 -2.06 4.77
C VAL A 66 -15.88 -0.77 4.47
N THR A 67 -15.01 -0.36 5.40
CA THR A 67 -14.17 0.84 5.26
C THR A 67 -13.29 0.74 4.02
N THR A 68 -12.55 -0.36 3.88
CA THR A 68 -11.58 -0.52 2.79
C THR A 68 -12.26 -0.79 1.45
N LEU A 69 -13.44 -1.41 1.43
CA LEU A 69 -14.26 -1.53 0.21
C LEU A 69 -14.80 -0.17 -0.23
N GLY A 70 -15.30 0.65 0.70
CA GLY A 70 -15.70 2.03 0.41
C GLY A 70 -14.53 2.87 -0.12
N MET A 71 -13.36 2.76 0.50
CA MET A 71 -12.14 3.43 0.03
C MET A 71 -11.71 2.94 -1.37
N TRP A 72 -11.89 1.66 -1.68
CA TRP A 72 -11.66 1.12 -3.01
C TRP A 72 -12.55 1.80 -4.06
N LEU A 73 -13.86 1.99 -3.78
CA LEU A 73 -14.78 2.70 -4.69
C LEU A 73 -14.39 4.17 -4.87
N ILE A 74 -14.02 4.86 -3.78
CA ILE A 74 -13.54 6.25 -3.82
C ILE A 74 -12.28 6.34 -4.69
N ALA A 75 -11.33 5.44 -4.50
CA ALA A 75 -10.11 5.37 -5.28
C ALA A 75 -10.40 5.16 -6.77
N GLN A 76 -11.35 4.30 -7.14
CA GLN A 76 -11.78 4.09 -8.52
C GLN A 76 -12.34 5.35 -9.17
N GLY A 77 -13.21 6.07 -8.46
CA GLY A 77 -13.72 7.36 -8.93
C GLY A 77 -12.60 8.40 -9.09
N THR A 78 -11.67 8.43 -8.14
CA THR A 78 -10.51 9.33 -8.17
C THR A 78 -9.60 9.08 -9.37
N ILE A 79 -9.31 7.82 -9.69
CA ILE A 79 -8.53 7.46 -10.88
C ILE A 79 -9.21 8.00 -12.14
N SER A 80 -10.52 7.76 -12.29
CA SER A 80 -11.28 8.19 -13.47
C SER A 80 -11.24 9.72 -13.66
N ILE A 81 -11.28 10.48 -12.56
CA ILE A 81 -11.16 11.94 -12.59
C ILE A 81 -9.74 12.37 -13.01
N ILE A 82 -8.70 11.76 -12.43
CA ILE A 82 -7.30 12.12 -12.69
C ILE A 82 -6.92 11.82 -14.14
N THR A 83 -7.30 10.64 -14.63
CA THR A 83 -6.91 10.13 -15.96
C THR A 83 -7.84 10.60 -17.06
N ARG A 84 -9.04 11.11 -16.72
CA ARG A 84 -10.12 11.39 -17.68
C ARG A 84 -10.45 10.19 -18.59
N GLY A 85 -10.26 8.97 -18.07
CA GLY A 85 -10.50 7.73 -18.81
C GLY A 85 -9.40 7.31 -19.78
N ALA A 86 -8.29 8.06 -19.89
CA ALA A 86 -7.17 7.77 -20.78
C ALA A 86 -5.92 7.32 -19.99
N GLU A 87 -4.98 6.70 -20.68
CA GLU A 87 -3.67 6.42 -20.09
C GLU A 87 -2.84 7.69 -19.99
N ILE A 88 -2.08 7.84 -18.89
CA ILE A 88 -1.12 8.93 -18.73
C ILE A 88 0.26 8.35 -19.04
N GLY A 89 0.81 8.79 -20.18
CA GLY A 89 2.18 8.49 -20.61
C GLY A 89 3.14 9.63 -20.27
N GLY A 90 4.30 9.68 -20.95
CA GLY A 90 5.26 10.79 -20.84
C GLY A 90 6.06 10.80 -19.54
N VAL A 91 6.19 9.65 -18.88
CA VAL A 91 7.03 9.49 -17.68
C VAL A 91 8.50 9.68 -18.07
N THR A 92 9.19 10.62 -17.42
CA THR A 92 10.59 10.96 -17.69
C THR A 92 11.55 9.81 -17.40
N ASP A 93 12.69 9.78 -18.08
CA ASP A 93 13.69 8.72 -17.90
C ASP A 93 14.28 8.72 -16.48
N ASP A 94 14.39 9.88 -15.84
CA ASP A 94 14.85 10.01 -14.44
C ASP A 94 13.94 9.25 -13.46
N PHE A 95 12.62 9.23 -13.71
CA PHE A 95 11.71 8.46 -12.90
C PHE A 95 11.73 6.95 -13.23
N ARG A 96 11.98 6.61 -14.50
CA ARG A 96 12.06 5.22 -14.97
C ARG A 96 13.26 4.47 -14.40
N VAL A 97 14.29 5.20 -13.90
CA VAL A 97 15.42 4.63 -13.17
C VAL A 97 14.95 3.68 -12.04
N PHE A 98 13.95 4.08 -11.28
CA PHE A 98 13.46 3.30 -10.13
C PHE A 98 12.84 1.95 -10.52
N GLY A 99 12.31 1.82 -11.75
CA GLY A 99 11.66 0.58 -12.20
C GLY A 99 12.48 -0.23 -13.21
N ARG A 100 13.32 0.40 -14.02
CA ARG A 100 14.03 -0.25 -15.15
C ARG A 100 15.52 -0.39 -14.99
N MET A 101 16.16 0.43 -14.13
CA MET A 101 17.60 0.41 -13.99
C MET A 101 18.06 -0.85 -13.25
N ASN A 102 19.19 -1.38 -13.71
CA ASN A 102 19.90 -2.45 -13.02
C ASN A 102 20.98 -1.86 -12.11
N VAL A 103 21.33 -2.60 -11.07
CA VAL A 103 22.50 -2.26 -10.23
C VAL A 103 23.74 -2.27 -11.09
N ALA A 104 24.57 -1.22 -10.99
CA ALA A 104 25.75 -1.02 -11.83
C ALA A 104 26.60 -2.29 -11.93
N GLY A 105 26.85 -2.73 -13.18
CA GLY A 105 27.66 -3.93 -13.46
C GLY A 105 26.96 -5.28 -13.26
N THR A 106 25.64 -5.29 -12.97
CA THR A 106 24.88 -6.53 -12.77
C THR A 106 23.58 -6.53 -13.58
N SER A 107 22.99 -7.72 -13.78
CA SER A 107 21.65 -7.88 -14.37
C SER A 107 20.52 -7.79 -13.32
N ILE A 108 20.80 -7.32 -12.10
CA ILE A 108 19.84 -7.27 -11.00
C ILE A 108 19.06 -5.96 -11.07
N PRO A 109 17.70 -5.99 -11.22
CA PRO A 109 16.87 -4.79 -11.21
C PRO A 109 16.93 -4.07 -9.86
N ILE A 110 17.03 -2.75 -9.83
CA ILE A 110 16.96 -1.94 -8.61
C ILE A 110 15.66 -2.20 -7.85
N ALA A 111 14.56 -2.41 -8.56
CA ALA A 111 13.28 -2.75 -7.97
C ALA A 111 13.34 -4.00 -7.08
N LEU A 112 14.14 -5.02 -7.45
CA LEU A 112 14.35 -6.22 -6.64
C LEU A 112 15.10 -5.90 -5.34
N VAL A 113 16.12 -5.05 -5.40
CA VAL A 113 16.89 -4.62 -4.22
C VAL A 113 15.99 -3.85 -3.25
N ILE A 114 15.17 -2.93 -3.78
CA ILE A 114 14.18 -2.19 -2.98
C ILE A 114 13.18 -3.16 -2.34
N LEU A 115 12.68 -4.15 -3.08
CA LEU A 115 11.75 -5.16 -2.57
C LEU A 115 12.36 -5.95 -1.40
N ILE A 116 13.60 -6.41 -1.55
CA ILE A 116 14.33 -7.14 -0.50
C ILE A 116 14.55 -6.23 0.72
N GLY A 117 14.95 -4.97 0.51
CA GLY A 117 15.13 -4.00 1.58
C GLY A 117 13.83 -3.74 2.37
N VAL A 118 12.72 -3.55 1.68
CA VAL A 118 11.39 -3.36 2.30
C VAL A 118 10.93 -4.63 3.03
N ALA A 119 11.16 -5.81 2.44
CA ALA A 119 10.82 -7.08 3.08
C ALA A 119 11.65 -7.31 4.34
N ALA A 120 12.95 -7.03 4.30
CA ALA A 120 13.84 -7.12 5.45
C ALA A 120 13.45 -6.12 6.56
N ALA A 121 13.22 -4.85 6.20
CA ALA A 121 12.77 -3.83 7.14
C ALA A 121 11.42 -4.17 7.79
N GLY A 122 10.46 -4.66 6.99
CA GLY A 122 9.17 -5.15 7.48
C GLY A 122 9.32 -6.38 8.39
N GLY A 123 10.19 -7.32 8.04
CA GLY A 123 10.53 -8.48 8.86
C GLY A 123 11.13 -8.06 10.20
N ILE A 124 12.15 -7.20 10.20
CA ILE A 124 12.78 -6.67 11.44
C ILE A 124 11.71 -5.95 12.28
N LEU A 125 10.88 -5.12 11.67
CA LEU A 125 9.85 -4.38 12.39
C LEU A 125 8.82 -5.31 13.05
N LEU A 126 8.41 -6.38 12.39
CA LEU A 126 7.42 -7.33 12.92
C LEU A 126 8.02 -8.28 13.97
N TYR A 127 9.25 -8.77 13.77
CA TYR A 127 9.83 -9.79 14.64
C TYR A 127 10.73 -9.23 15.75
N ALA A 128 11.46 -8.14 15.48
CA ALA A 128 12.46 -7.62 16.40
C ALA A 128 12.00 -6.44 17.25
N THR A 129 10.88 -5.76 16.90
CA THR A 129 10.46 -4.53 17.60
C THR A 129 9.32 -4.74 18.60
N THR A 130 9.19 -3.78 19.55
CA THR A 130 8.05 -3.72 20.46
C THR A 130 6.73 -3.48 19.73
N PHE A 131 6.76 -2.79 18.59
CA PHE A 131 5.59 -2.59 17.75
C PHE A 131 5.05 -3.92 17.21
N GLY A 132 5.92 -4.77 16.67
CA GLY A 132 5.52 -6.08 16.15
C GLY A 132 4.90 -6.96 17.24
N ARG A 133 5.52 -7.04 18.43
CA ARG A 133 4.95 -7.78 19.56
C ARG A 133 3.55 -7.29 19.95
N ARG A 134 3.35 -5.96 20.01
CA ARG A 134 2.02 -5.37 20.28
C ARG A 134 1.03 -5.65 19.17
N LEU A 135 1.48 -5.66 17.92
CA LEU A 135 0.65 -5.96 16.75
C LEU A 135 0.11 -7.40 16.81
N TYR A 136 0.97 -8.39 17.12
CA TYR A 136 0.56 -9.77 17.32
C TYR A 136 -0.40 -9.93 18.50
N ALA A 137 -0.16 -9.23 19.61
CA ALA A 137 -1.05 -9.26 20.77
C ALA A 137 -2.44 -8.71 20.43
N VAL A 138 -2.50 -7.58 19.68
CA VAL A 138 -3.78 -6.98 19.23
C VAL A 138 -4.52 -7.90 18.27
N GLY A 139 -3.82 -8.58 17.36
CA GLY A 139 -4.43 -9.48 16.40
C GLY A 139 -4.97 -10.76 17.04
N SER A 140 -4.28 -11.27 18.08
CA SER A 140 -4.71 -12.48 18.79
C SER A 140 -5.94 -12.23 19.67
N ASN A 141 -5.92 -11.18 20.48
CA ASN A 141 -7.04 -10.79 21.33
C ASN A 141 -7.01 -9.30 21.65
N PRO A 142 -7.77 -8.46 20.94
CA PRO A 142 -7.77 -7.02 21.13
C PRO A 142 -8.27 -6.61 22.54
N VAL A 143 -9.15 -7.40 23.17
CA VAL A 143 -9.66 -7.11 24.52
C VAL A 143 -8.56 -7.35 25.56
N ALA A 144 -7.90 -8.50 25.51
CA ALA A 144 -6.78 -8.78 26.40
C ALA A 144 -5.62 -7.82 26.21
N ALA A 145 -5.31 -7.43 24.97
CA ALA A 145 -4.29 -6.42 24.68
C ALA A 145 -4.63 -5.06 25.28
N ALA A 146 -5.91 -4.63 25.22
CA ALA A 146 -6.36 -3.39 25.83
C ALA A 146 -6.24 -3.44 27.37
N LEU A 147 -6.60 -4.55 28.01
CA LEU A 147 -6.46 -4.77 29.45
C LEU A 147 -4.97 -4.75 29.88
N ALA A 148 -4.06 -5.18 29.01
CA ALA A 148 -2.61 -5.06 29.21
C ALA A 148 -2.04 -3.67 28.92
N GLY A 149 -2.88 -2.64 28.71
CA GLY A 149 -2.49 -1.25 28.49
C GLY A 149 -2.02 -0.93 27.07
N ILE A 150 -2.24 -1.82 26.11
CA ILE A 150 -1.89 -1.59 24.70
C ILE A 150 -2.99 -0.74 24.04
N ASN A 151 -2.62 0.37 23.41
CA ASN A 151 -3.54 1.18 22.64
C ASN A 151 -3.86 0.51 21.28
N VAL A 152 -4.93 -0.28 21.27
CA VAL A 152 -5.37 -1.07 20.10
C VAL A 152 -5.62 -0.17 18.88
N SER A 153 -6.29 0.99 19.06
CA SER A 153 -6.56 1.92 17.98
C SER A 153 -5.29 2.41 17.28
N ARG A 154 -4.28 2.82 18.07
CA ARG A 154 -3.01 3.30 17.50
C ARG A 154 -2.29 2.20 16.72
N ILE A 155 -2.24 0.99 17.27
CA ILE A 155 -1.56 -0.15 16.61
C ILE A 155 -2.24 -0.47 15.27
N LYS A 156 -3.57 -0.56 15.23
CA LYS A 156 -4.32 -0.81 13.99
C LYS A 156 -4.16 0.32 12.97
N THR A 157 -4.26 1.59 13.39
CA THR A 157 -4.07 2.74 12.49
C THR A 157 -2.67 2.75 11.87
N ILE A 158 -1.63 2.47 12.66
CA ILE A 158 -0.25 2.37 12.14
C ILE A 158 -0.14 1.21 11.14
N ALA A 159 -0.81 0.08 11.39
CA ALA A 159 -0.81 -1.05 10.45
C ALA A 159 -1.44 -0.68 9.09
N PHE A 160 -2.57 0.05 9.07
CA PHE A 160 -3.16 0.58 7.84
C PHE A 160 -2.23 1.58 7.13
N LEU A 161 -1.61 2.49 7.88
CA LEU A 161 -0.66 3.45 7.34
C LEU A 161 0.54 2.76 6.67
N MET A 162 1.10 1.74 7.31
CA MET A 162 2.19 0.95 6.74
C MET A 162 1.77 0.22 5.45
N SER A 163 0.55 -0.36 5.43
CA SER A 163 -0.01 -1.00 4.25
C SER A 163 -0.10 -0.03 3.07
N SER A 164 -0.66 1.14 3.32
CA SER A 164 -0.85 2.17 2.29
C SER A 164 0.47 2.77 1.80
N LEU A 165 1.44 3.03 2.69
CA LEU A 165 2.77 3.51 2.29
C LEU A 165 3.54 2.46 1.47
N SER A 166 3.40 1.18 1.80
CA SER A 166 3.98 0.09 0.99
C SER A 166 3.31 0.03 -0.40
N GLY A 167 1.99 0.26 -0.48
CA GLY A 167 1.26 0.38 -1.74
C GLY A 167 1.72 1.58 -2.57
N ALA A 168 1.97 2.72 -1.93
CA ALA A 168 2.52 3.92 -2.56
C ALA A 168 3.90 3.66 -3.18
N LEU A 169 4.77 2.98 -2.45
CA LEU A 169 6.09 2.58 -2.96
C LEU A 169 5.96 1.62 -4.15
N ALA A 170 5.07 0.63 -4.07
CA ALA A 170 4.82 -0.30 -5.17
C ALA A 170 4.33 0.43 -6.43
N ALA A 171 3.51 1.48 -6.29
CA ALA A 171 3.05 2.30 -7.41
C ALA A 171 4.20 3.01 -8.12
N ILE A 172 5.16 3.59 -7.37
CA ILE A 172 6.36 4.24 -7.93
C ILE A 172 7.16 3.26 -8.77
N LEU A 173 7.44 2.07 -8.22
CA LEU A 173 8.21 1.05 -8.93
C LEU A 173 7.47 0.56 -10.20
N LEU A 174 6.15 0.43 -10.12
CA LEU A 174 5.32 -0.05 -11.21
C LEU A 174 5.27 0.96 -12.37
N VAL A 175 5.08 2.26 -12.06
CA VAL A 175 5.10 3.33 -13.07
C VAL A 175 6.49 3.51 -13.64
N GLY A 176 7.53 3.45 -12.82
CA GLY A 176 8.92 3.48 -13.29
C GLY A 176 9.22 2.33 -14.26
N TYR A 177 8.69 1.13 -14.01
CA TYR A 177 8.85 -0.02 -14.91
C TYR A 177 8.02 0.12 -16.19
N ALA A 178 6.71 0.42 -16.07
CA ALA A 178 5.81 0.49 -17.21
C ALA A 178 6.05 1.74 -18.08
N GLY A 179 6.42 2.86 -17.49
CA GLY A 179 6.56 4.17 -18.16
C GLY A 179 5.23 4.84 -18.48
N VAL A 180 4.12 4.23 -18.06
CA VAL A 180 2.76 4.72 -18.23
C VAL A 180 1.92 4.36 -17.01
N SER A 181 0.87 5.14 -16.75
CA SER A 181 -0.18 4.77 -15.81
C SER A 181 -1.47 4.49 -16.55
N SER A 182 -2.06 3.32 -16.34
CA SER A 182 -3.37 2.96 -16.89
C SER A 182 -4.39 2.71 -15.79
N LEU A 183 -5.68 2.79 -16.12
CA LEU A 183 -6.81 2.56 -15.21
C LEU A 183 -6.78 1.19 -14.54
N THR A 184 -6.11 0.20 -15.15
CA THR A 184 -6.15 -1.20 -14.73
C THR A 184 -4.89 -1.69 -14.01
N VAL A 185 -3.84 -0.86 -13.91
CA VAL A 185 -2.51 -1.25 -13.43
C VAL A 185 -2.52 -1.89 -12.02
N GLY A 186 -3.49 -1.54 -11.16
CA GLY A 186 -3.61 -2.12 -9.82
C GLY A 186 -4.78 -3.07 -9.62
N GLN A 187 -5.70 -3.21 -10.59
CA GLN A 187 -7.03 -3.78 -10.29
C GLN A 187 -7.15 -5.31 -10.39
N GLY A 188 -6.58 -5.93 -11.38
CA GLY A 188 -6.88 -7.34 -11.67
C GLY A 188 -6.03 -8.35 -10.90
N VAL A 189 -4.76 -8.06 -10.71
CA VAL A 189 -3.79 -9.03 -10.18
C VAL A 189 -3.80 -9.07 -8.66
N TYR A 190 -4.06 -7.96 -8.00
CA TYR A 190 -3.95 -7.83 -6.54
C TYR A 190 -5.20 -8.30 -5.80
N GLN A 191 -6.41 -8.04 -6.31
CA GLN A 191 -7.66 -8.48 -5.67
C GLN A 191 -7.80 -10.01 -5.67
N ALA A 192 -7.55 -10.66 -6.79
CA ALA A 192 -7.66 -12.12 -6.88
C ALA A 192 -6.62 -12.84 -6.00
N ARG A 193 -5.41 -12.30 -5.87
CA ARG A 193 -4.37 -12.86 -4.99
C ARG A 193 -4.67 -12.63 -3.51
N LEU A 194 -5.18 -11.46 -3.14
CA LEU A 194 -5.59 -11.17 -1.76
C LEU A 194 -6.76 -12.05 -1.31
N LEU A 195 -7.76 -12.23 -2.16
CA LEU A 195 -8.90 -13.12 -1.86
C LEU A 195 -8.46 -14.58 -1.70
N ARG A 196 -7.56 -15.07 -2.57
CA ARG A 196 -7.00 -16.42 -2.43
C ARG A 196 -6.16 -16.56 -1.16
N PHE A 197 -5.38 -15.56 -0.81
CA PHE A 197 -4.58 -15.56 0.40
C PHE A 197 -5.44 -15.50 1.66
N CYS A 198 -6.47 -14.64 1.70
CA CYS A 198 -7.45 -14.59 2.80
C CYS A 198 -8.18 -15.92 2.97
N TRP A 199 -8.59 -16.58 1.87
CA TRP A 199 -9.23 -17.89 1.91
C TRP A 199 -8.29 -18.97 2.47
N LEU A 200 -7.01 -18.99 2.05
CA LEU A 200 -6.00 -19.92 2.56
C LEU A 200 -5.72 -19.73 4.05
N VAL A 201 -5.57 -18.47 4.48
CA VAL A 201 -5.34 -18.13 5.90
C VAL A 201 -6.54 -18.51 6.74
N THR A 202 -7.77 -18.17 6.31
CA THR A 202 -9.00 -18.54 7.05
C THR A 202 -9.17 -20.05 7.16
N ARG A 203 -8.73 -20.81 6.14
CA ARG A 203 -8.79 -22.28 6.16
C ARG A 203 -7.71 -22.89 7.07
N ALA A 204 -6.54 -22.27 7.19
CA ALA A 204 -5.46 -22.71 8.07
C ALA A 204 -5.78 -22.50 9.58
N PHE A 205 -6.56 -21.46 9.91
CA PHE A 205 -6.99 -21.17 11.28
C PHE A 205 -8.28 -21.91 11.70
N ARG A 206 -8.93 -22.63 10.80
CA ARG A 206 -10.09 -23.48 11.13
C ARG A 206 -9.72 -24.93 11.48
N ARG A 207 -8.46 -25.27 11.44
CA ARG A 207 -7.91 -26.57 11.92
C ARG A 207 -7.17 -26.37 13.22
#